data_586e90d3274b5b942a4f32f896b5d7be
#
_entry.id   586e90d3274b5b942a4f32f896b5d7be
#
_cell.length_a   1.000
_cell.length_b   1.000
_cell.length_c   1.000
_cell.angle_alpha   90.00
_cell.angle_beta   90.00
_cell.angle_gamma   90.00
#
_symmetry.space_group_name_H-M   'P 1'
#
loop_
_entity.id
_entity.type
_entity.pdbx_description
1 polymer ?
#
loop_
_entity_poly.entity_id
_entity_poly.type
_entity_poly.pdbx_seq_one_letter_code
_entity_poly.pdbx_strand_id
1 'polypeptide(L)'
;VGNCSGEGRPLMTGVGYAAPLLFDVFGLLPGGEWFAEPHGDLEAAVVCRQSGCLASHICPDRDTLMIPRAAAAGEVCPYHRIVNLSRDLRYRVTADCYDPAQIVRMPMFILPPAQEWYYRRQHPDYRPLPPLHPGLSGRGAGNDPIEIIYPQPGRVLVAPKSLEGRPQSLVFTAVH
;
A
#
# COMPACT_ATOMS: atom_id res chain seq x y z
N VAL A 1 -18.97 12.83 19.42
CA VAL A 1 -19.77 12.65 20.63
C VAL A 1 -18.88 12.01 21.68
N GLY A 2 -18.64 12.73 22.73
CA GLY A 2 -17.88 12.25 23.87
C GLY A 2 -18.64 12.49 25.15
N ASN A 3 -18.19 11.90 26.25
CA ASN A 3 -18.72 12.19 27.55
C ASN A 3 -17.81 13.21 28.25
N CYS A 4 -18.39 14.00 29.15
CA CYS A 4 -17.65 15.07 29.84
C CYS A 4 -16.49 14.56 30.71
N SER A 5 -16.51 13.29 31.10
CA SER A 5 -15.44 12.63 31.86
C SER A 5 -14.31 12.08 30.98
N GLY A 6 -14.48 12.08 29.66
CA GLY A 6 -13.53 11.44 28.73
C GLY A 6 -13.53 9.91 28.77
N GLU A 7 -14.45 9.31 29.53
CA GLU A 7 -14.56 7.87 29.65
C GLU A 7 -15.17 7.24 28.40
N GLY A 8 -14.48 6.27 27.82
CA GLY A 8 -14.97 5.52 26.67
C GLY A 8 -16.10 4.57 27.06
N ARG A 9 -17.18 4.55 26.28
CA ARG A 9 -18.25 3.55 26.45
C ARG A 9 -18.13 2.47 25.39
N PRO A 10 -18.11 1.19 25.79
CA PRO A 10 -18.12 0.08 24.86
C PRO A 10 -19.28 0.22 23.86
N LEU A 11 -19.03 -0.08 22.60
CA LEU A 11 -19.99 -0.04 21.49
C LEU A 11 -20.50 1.36 21.07
N MET A 12 -20.18 2.42 21.79
CA MET A 12 -20.51 3.78 21.34
C MET A 12 -19.48 4.26 20.32
N THR A 13 -19.76 4.06 19.03
CA THR A 13 -18.94 4.56 17.93
C THR A 13 -19.51 5.89 17.40
N GLY A 14 -18.65 6.76 16.87
CA GLY A 14 -19.06 7.99 16.21
C GLY A 14 -20.05 7.73 15.06
N VAL A 15 -19.83 6.67 14.30
CA VAL A 15 -20.72 6.27 13.19
C VAL A 15 -22.10 5.83 13.71
N GLY A 16 -22.14 5.06 14.79
CA GLY A 16 -23.42 4.53 15.31
C GLY A 16 -24.29 5.57 16.02
N TYR A 17 -23.68 6.57 16.65
CA TYR A 17 -24.42 7.51 17.52
C TYR A 17 -24.36 8.96 17.04
N ALA A 18 -23.21 9.42 16.56
CA ALA A 18 -23.06 10.82 16.12
C ALA A 18 -23.49 11.01 14.66
N ALA A 19 -23.24 10.04 13.78
CA ALA A 19 -23.60 10.19 12.38
C ALA A 19 -25.11 10.31 12.13
N PRO A 20 -26.01 9.53 12.76
CA PRO A 20 -27.45 9.75 12.60
C PRO A 20 -27.87 11.15 12.98
N LEU A 21 -27.43 11.66 14.15
CA LEU A 21 -27.73 13.03 14.57
C LEU A 21 -27.18 14.08 13.60
N LEU A 22 -26.00 13.86 13.05
CA LEU A 22 -25.40 14.74 12.04
C LEU A 22 -26.28 14.82 10.79
N PHE A 23 -26.73 13.68 10.28
CA PHE A 23 -27.59 13.64 9.10
C PHE A 23 -28.98 14.19 9.37
N ASP A 24 -29.53 14.00 10.56
CA ASP A 24 -30.80 14.62 10.96
C ASP A 24 -30.68 16.16 10.97
N VAL A 25 -29.56 16.69 11.51
CA VAL A 25 -29.28 18.15 11.49
C VAL A 25 -29.12 18.64 10.05
N PHE A 26 -28.38 17.90 9.19
CA PHE A 26 -28.27 18.28 7.80
C PHE A 26 -29.61 18.27 7.06
N GLY A 27 -30.52 17.35 7.40
CA GLY A 27 -31.87 17.31 6.86
C GLY A 27 -32.72 18.53 7.22
N LEU A 28 -32.37 19.27 8.29
CA LEU A 28 -33.05 20.53 8.69
C LEU A 28 -32.46 21.77 8.01
N LEU A 29 -31.29 21.65 7.38
CA LEU A 29 -30.67 22.75 6.66
C LEU A 29 -31.30 22.93 5.28
N PRO A 30 -31.40 24.13 4.76
CA PRO A 30 -31.81 24.34 3.38
C PRO A 30 -30.82 23.64 2.45
N GLY A 31 -31.33 23.02 1.37
CA GLY A 31 -30.49 22.39 0.36
C GLY A 31 -29.48 23.39 -0.19
N GLY A 32 -28.21 23.02 -0.19
CA GLY A 32 -27.12 23.80 -0.77
C GLY A 32 -26.72 23.25 -2.13
N GLU A 33 -26.03 24.06 -2.89
CA GLU A 33 -25.34 23.61 -4.09
C GLU A 33 -24.09 22.81 -3.70
N TRP A 34 -23.67 21.89 -4.58
CA TRP A 34 -22.43 21.18 -4.41
C TRP A 34 -21.23 22.15 -4.52
N PHE A 35 -20.11 21.81 -3.90
CA PHE A 35 -18.90 22.60 -4.03
C PHE A 35 -18.50 22.75 -5.51
N ALA A 36 -18.14 23.96 -5.93
CA ALA A 36 -17.60 24.19 -7.26
C ALA A 36 -16.28 23.44 -7.42
N GLU A 37 -16.10 22.80 -8.57
CA GLU A 37 -14.82 22.15 -8.87
C GLU A 37 -13.71 23.19 -8.96
N PRO A 38 -12.55 22.97 -8.30
CA PRO A 38 -11.43 23.91 -8.31
C PRO A 38 -10.62 23.80 -9.62
N HIS A 39 -11.23 24.07 -10.76
CA HIS A 39 -10.63 23.90 -12.09
C HIS A 39 -9.28 24.64 -12.26
N GLY A 40 -9.05 25.73 -11.53
CA GLY A 40 -7.79 26.47 -11.54
C GLY A 40 -6.63 25.75 -10.88
N ASP A 41 -6.92 24.86 -9.94
CA ASP A 41 -5.93 24.16 -9.11
C ASP A 41 -5.73 22.69 -9.51
N LEU A 42 -6.51 22.23 -10.50
CA LEU A 42 -6.43 20.87 -11.02
C LEU A 42 -5.79 20.84 -12.40
N GLU A 43 -5.12 19.76 -12.70
CA GLU A 43 -4.64 19.45 -14.06
C GLU A 43 -4.83 17.95 -14.37
N ALA A 44 -4.97 17.65 -15.66
CA ALA A 44 -5.11 16.28 -16.11
C ALA A 44 -3.75 15.56 -16.06
N ALA A 45 -3.67 14.45 -15.36
CA ALA A 45 -2.47 13.63 -15.30
C ALA A 45 -2.80 12.15 -15.49
N VAL A 46 -1.86 11.45 -16.12
CA VAL A 46 -1.97 9.99 -16.29
C VAL A 46 -1.41 9.32 -15.04
N VAL A 47 -2.26 8.56 -14.35
CA VAL A 47 -1.92 7.86 -13.11
C VAL A 47 -1.96 6.34 -13.29
N CYS A 48 -1.15 5.65 -12.53
CA CYS A 48 -1.18 4.20 -12.46
C CYS A 48 -2.34 3.77 -11.56
N ARG A 49 -3.27 2.97 -12.08
CA ARG A 49 -4.44 2.52 -11.32
C ARG A 49 -4.11 1.71 -10.07
N GLN A 50 -3.03 0.94 -10.10
CA GLN A 50 -2.65 0.08 -8.97
C GLN A 50 -1.96 0.84 -7.84
N SER A 51 -1.13 1.84 -8.16
CA SER A 51 -0.36 2.57 -7.14
C SER A 51 -0.92 3.95 -6.79
N GLY A 52 -1.73 4.55 -7.66
CA GLY A 52 -2.15 5.94 -7.53
C GLY A 52 -1.07 6.98 -7.85
N CYS A 53 0.18 6.57 -8.12
CA CYS A 53 1.26 7.45 -8.53
C CYS A 53 1.12 7.87 -10.00
N LEU A 54 1.89 8.87 -10.43
CA LEU A 54 2.01 9.19 -11.86
C LEU A 54 2.43 7.93 -12.64
N ALA A 55 1.78 7.67 -13.78
CA ALA A 55 2.05 6.45 -14.52
C ALA A 55 3.42 6.49 -15.21
N SER A 56 4.19 5.42 -15.08
CA SER A 56 5.36 5.18 -15.91
C SER A 56 4.95 4.56 -17.25
N HIS A 57 5.87 4.52 -18.21
CA HIS A 57 5.65 3.82 -19.48
C HIS A 57 5.48 2.30 -19.31
N ILE A 58 5.91 1.75 -18.15
CA ILE A 58 5.82 0.32 -17.81
C ILE A 58 4.45 -0.04 -17.21
N CYS A 59 3.71 0.94 -16.65
CA CYS A 59 2.40 0.68 -16.04
C CYS A 59 1.40 0.16 -17.09
N PRO A 60 0.88 -1.06 -16.96
CA PRO A 60 -0.03 -1.64 -17.94
C PRO A 60 -1.43 -1.02 -17.88
N ASP A 61 -1.89 -0.66 -16.68
CA ASP A 61 -3.20 -0.09 -16.42
C ASP A 61 -3.05 1.34 -15.90
N ARG A 62 -3.58 2.28 -16.70
CA ARG A 62 -3.46 3.72 -16.49
C ARG A 62 -4.81 4.39 -16.62
N ASP A 63 -4.97 5.48 -15.89
CA ASP A 63 -6.17 6.32 -15.96
C ASP A 63 -5.76 7.79 -16.07
N THR A 64 -6.64 8.62 -16.61
CA THR A 64 -6.43 10.07 -16.64
C THR A 64 -7.36 10.72 -15.64
N LEU A 65 -6.77 11.29 -14.61
CA LEU A 65 -7.49 11.94 -13.52
C LEU A 65 -7.15 13.43 -13.46
N MET A 66 -8.11 14.21 -13.01
CA MET A 66 -7.85 15.60 -12.59
C MET A 66 -7.23 15.56 -11.20
N ILE A 67 -5.96 15.97 -11.11
CA ILE A 67 -5.21 15.97 -9.84
C ILE A 67 -4.77 17.39 -9.48
N PRO A 68 -4.53 17.68 -8.18
CA PRO A 68 -3.94 18.96 -7.80
C PRO A 68 -2.60 19.18 -8.50
N ARG A 69 -2.34 20.39 -8.98
CA ARG A 69 -1.07 20.74 -9.64
C ARG A 69 0.17 20.40 -8.83
N ALA A 70 0.08 20.54 -7.50
CA ALA A 70 1.17 20.13 -6.61
C ALA A 70 1.47 18.62 -6.69
N ALA A 71 0.48 17.78 -6.98
CA ALA A 71 0.63 16.34 -7.13
C ALA A 71 1.17 15.94 -8.52
N ALA A 72 1.06 16.81 -9.52
CA ALA A 72 1.61 16.56 -10.86
C ALA A 72 3.15 16.55 -10.90
N ALA A 73 3.80 17.15 -9.91
CA ALA A 73 5.24 17.04 -9.69
C ALA A 73 5.63 15.82 -8.82
N GLY A 74 4.68 14.93 -8.53
CA GLY A 74 4.87 13.76 -7.70
C GLY A 74 5.73 12.66 -8.35
N GLU A 75 5.99 11.62 -7.59
CA GLU A 75 6.82 10.51 -8.07
C GLU A 75 6.10 9.68 -9.13
N VAL A 76 6.87 9.31 -10.16
CA VAL A 76 6.43 8.31 -11.14
C VAL A 76 6.41 6.94 -10.47
N CYS A 77 5.41 6.12 -10.76
CA CYS A 77 5.20 4.80 -10.16
C CYS A 77 6.50 3.98 -10.07
N PRO A 78 7.01 3.73 -8.85
CA PRO A 78 8.25 2.98 -8.65
C PRO A 78 8.01 1.47 -8.59
N TYR A 79 6.75 1.06 -8.51
CA TYR A 79 6.38 -0.32 -8.23
C TYR A 79 6.29 -1.20 -9.46
N HIS A 80 5.98 -0.64 -10.64
CA HIS A 80 6.00 -1.41 -11.87
C HIS A 80 7.41 -1.56 -12.40
N ARG A 81 7.84 -2.81 -12.55
CA ARG A 81 9.15 -3.16 -13.09
C ARG A 81 9.01 -4.26 -14.14
N ILE A 82 9.87 -4.22 -15.16
CA ILE A 82 9.98 -5.33 -16.11
C ILE A 82 10.72 -6.47 -15.42
N VAL A 83 10.09 -7.63 -15.38
CA VAL A 83 10.66 -8.86 -14.80
C VAL A 83 10.86 -9.88 -15.90
N ASN A 84 12.02 -10.53 -15.89
CA ASN A 84 12.31 -11.65 -16.76
C ASN A 84 11.86 -12.94 -16.08
N LEU A 85 10.93 -13.63 -16.70
CA LEU A 85 10.32 -14.85 -16.19
C LEU A 85 10.61 -16.03 -17.12
N SER A 86 10.61 -17.23 -16.56
CA SER A 86 10.57 -18.46 -17.32
C SER A 86 9.29 -18.54 -18.16
N ARG A 87 9.31 -19.37 -19.22
CA ARG A 87 8.17 -19.51 -20.13
C ARG A 87 6.86 -19.89 -19.42
N ASP A 88 6.95 -20.63 -18.32
CA ASP A 88 5.81 -21.02 -17.47
C ASP A 88 5.44 -19.99 -16.40
N LEU A 89 6.13 -18.83 -16.38
CA LEU A 89 5.95 -17.72 -15.47
C LEU A 89 6.16 -18.05 -13.97
N ARG A 90 6.78 -19.19 -13.66
CA ARG A 90 6.93 -19.67 -12.27
C ARG A 90 8.20 -19.17 -11.59
N TYR A 91 9.20 -18.77 -12.37
CA TYR A 91 10.50 -18.39 -11.85
C TYR A 91 11.03 -17.12 -12.49
N ARG A 92 11.76 -16.33 -11.72
CA ARG A 92 12.62 -15.27 -12.27
C ARG A 92 13.86 -15.89 -12.87
N VAL A 93 14.24 -15.44 -14.05
CA VAL A 93 15.40 -15.97 -14.81
C VAL A 93 16.29 -14.84 -15.31
N THR A 94 17.54 -15.16 -15.60
CA THR A 94 18.49 -14.29 -16.29
C THR A 94 19.01 -14.97 -17.54
N ALA A 95 19.51 -14.18 -18.49
CA ALA A 95 20.08 -14.71 -19.73
C ALA A 95 21.33 -15.59 -19.50
N ASP A 96 21.96 -15.51 -18.32
CA ASP A 96 23.15 -16.28 -17.99
C ASP A 96 22.88 -17.76 -17.69
N CYS A 97 21.63 -18.11 -17.37
CA CYS A 97 21.25 -19.45 -16.92
C CYS A 97 19.95 -19.98 -17.52
N TYR A 98 19.36 -19.21 -18.41
CA TYR A 98 18.12 -19.60 -19.08
C TYR A 98 18.19 -19.17 -20.56
N ASP A 99 17.62 -20.01 -21.46
CA ASP A 99 17.59 -19.69 -22.88
C ASP A 99 16.91 -18.35 -23.14
N PRO A 100 17.63 -17.35 -23.69
CA PRO A 100 17.06 -16.02 -23.97
C PRO A 100 15.78 -16.05 -24.82
N ALA A 101 15.66 -17.05 -25.72
CA ALA A 101 14.48 -17.24 -26.58
C ALA A 101 13.23 -17.67 -25.79
N GLN A 102 13.40 -18.16 -24.56
CA GLN A 102 12.32 -18.63 -23.70
C GLN A 102 12.03 -17.66 -22.53
N ILE A 103 12.75 -16.55 -22.48
CA ILE A 103 12.51 -15.52 -21.45
C ILE A 103 11.29 -14.70 -21.83
N VAL A 104 10.31 -14.68 -20.92
CA VAL A 104 9.14 -13.81 -21.00
C VAL A 104 9.40 -12.54 -20.18
N ARG A 105 9.36 -11.40 -20.84
CA ARG A 105 9.51 -10.09 -20.19
C ARG A 105 8.14 -9.46 -20.00
N MET A 106 7.76 -9.22 -18.75
CA MET A 106 6.46 -8.61 -18.47
C MET A 106 6.54 -7.59 -17.32
N PRO A 107 5.68 -6.57 -17.35
CA PRO A 107 5.55 -5.66 -16.23
C PRO A 107 4.90 -6.38 -15.05
N MET A 108 5.48 -6.23 -13.87
CA MET A 108 4.90 -6.70 -12.61
C MET A 108 4.81 -5.56 -11.61
N PHE A 109 3.75 -5.56 -10.82
CA PHE A 109 3.54 -4.66 -9.71
C PHE A 109 4.19 -5.25 -8.47
N ILE A 110 5.35 -4.70 -8.07
CA ILE A 110 6.20 -5.24 -7.01
C ILE A 110 6.21 -4.26 -5.85
N LEU A 111 5.72 -4.70 -4.72
CA LEU A 111 5.69 -3.93 -3.49
C LEU A 111 6.84 -4.32 -2.57
N PRO A 112 7.35 -3.38 -1.75
CA PRO A 112 8.21 -3.71 -0.61
C PRO A 112 7.51 -4.69 0.34
N PRO A 113 8.24 -5.57 1.05
CA PRO A 113 7.64 -6.65 1.85
C PRO A 113 6.56 -6.21 2.83
N ALA A 114 6.77 -5.09 3.56
CA ALA A 114 5.76 -4.56 4.47
C ALA A 114 4.48 -4.12 3.76
N GLN A 115 4.62 -3.43 2.62
CA GLN A 115 3.48 -2.98 1.84
C GLN A 115 2.76 -4.17 1.20
N GLU A 116 3.50 -5.15 0.68
CA GLU A 116 2.96 -6.38 0.12
C GLU A 116 2.11 -7.13 1.13
N TRP A 117 2.61 -7.28 2.36
CA TRP A 117 1.90 -7.98 3.42
C TRP A 117 0.52 -7.38 3.73
N TYR A 118 0.40 -6.04 3.77
CA TYR A 118 -0.88 -5.37 3.95
C TYR A 118 -1.75 -5.41 2.70
N TYR A 119 -1.16 -5.19 1.53
CA TYR A 119 -1.86 -5.11 0.26
C TYR A 119 -2.55 -6.42 -0.11
N ARG A 120 -1.90 -7.56 0.05
CA ARG A 120 -2.43 -8.90 -0.24
C ARG A 120 -3.71 -9.23 0.52
N ARG A 121 -3.92 -8.65 1.69
CA ARG A 121 -5.14 -8.88 2.48
C ARG A 121 -6.39 -8.26 1.86
N GLN A 122 -6.21 -7.19 1.11
CA GLN A 122 -7.29 -6.45 0.48
C GLN A 122 -7.41 -6.74 -1.02
N HIS A 123 -6.36 -7.32 -1.62
CA HIS A 123 -6.26 -7.59 -3.05
C HIS A 123 -5.91 -9.07 -3.29
N PRO A 124 -6.91 -9.98 -3.30
CA PRO A 124 -6.67 -11.41 -3.51
C PRO A 124 -6.03 -11.74 -4.87
N ASP A 125 -6.24 -10.87 -5.86
CA ASP A 125 -5.69 -11.02 -7.23
C ASP A 125 -4.23 -10.58 -7.35
N TYR A 126 -3.63 -10.05 -6.30
CA TYR A 126 -2.23 -9.64 -6.31
C TYR A 126 -1.32 -10.84 -6.53
N ARG A 127 -0.42 -10.70 -7.50
CA ARG A 127 0.58 -11.72 -7.82
C ARG A 127 1.93 -11.30 -7.26
N PRO A 128 2.43 -12.00 -6.22
CA PRO A 128 3.74 -11.73 -5.67
C PRO A 128 4.84 -12.03 -6.70
N LEU A 129 6.00 -11.45 -6.48
CA LEU A 129 7.16 -11.67 -7.33
C LEU A 129 7.56 -13.16 -7.27
N PRO A 130 7.64 -13.89 -8.42
CA PRO A 130 8.05 -15.28 -8.42
C PRO A 130 9.45 -15.49 -7.85
N PRO A 131 9.75 -16.67 -7.26
CA PRO A 131 11.07 -17.00 -6.76
C PRO A 131 12.09 -17.06 -7.90
N LEU A 132 13.38 -16.99 -7.54
CA LEU A 132 14.45 -17.21 -8.48
C LEU A 132 14.48 -18.68 -8.96
N HIS A 133 14.86 -18.86 -10.23
CA HIS A 133 15.03 -20.21 -10.78
C HIS A 133 16.11 -20.98 -9.99
N PRO A 134 15.90 -22.26 -9.64
CA PRO A 134 16.86 -23.05 -8.85
C PRO A 134 18.28 -23.06 -9.40
N GLY A 135 18.45 -22.98 -10.71
CA GLY A 135 19.75 -22.86 -11.36
C GLY A 135 20.50 -21.54 -11.11
N LEU A 136 19.83 -20.54 -10.54
CA LEU A 136 20.39 -19.25 -10.13
C LEU A 136 20.77 -19.21 -8.65
N SER A 137 20.39 -20.19 -7.86
CA SER A 137 20.50 -20.20 -6.39
C SER A 137 21.94 -20.13 -5.84
N GLY A 138 22.94 -20.02 -6.69
CA GLY A 138 24.36 -19.85 -6.29
C GLY A 138 25.00 -18.52 -6.70
N ARG A 139 24.33 -17.69 -7.50
CA ARG A 139 24.89 -16.43 -8.02
C ARG A 139 23.93 -15.27 -7.80
N GLY A 140 23.93 -14.73 -6.60
CA GLY A 140 23.17 -13.50 -6.32
C GLY A 140 21.69 -13.74 -6.02
N ALA A 141 21.38 -14.78 -5.26
CA ALA A 141 20.18 -14.79 -4.45
C ALA A 141 20.32 -13.59 -3.49
N GLY A 142 19.91 -12.42 -3.95
CA GLY A 142 19.74 -11.28 -3.07
C GLY A 142 18.85 -11.76 -1.92
N ASN A 143 19.33 -11.70 -0.71
CA ASN A 143 18.50 -11.92 0.45
C ASN A 143 17.28 -11.05 0.25
N ASP A 144 16.10 -11.66 0.12
CA ASP A 144 14.88 -10.87 0.16
C ASP A 144 14.93 -10.11 1.48
N PRO A 145 14.85 -8.78 1.46
CA PRO A 145 15.08 -7.98 2.66
C PRO A 145 14.03 -8.34 3.70
N ILE A 146 14.49 -8.70 4.89
CA ILE A 146 13.59 -8.82 6.05
C ILE A 146 13.20 -7.40 6.46
N GLU A 147 11.93 -7.11 6.50
CA GLU A 147 11.42 -5.81 6.90
C GLU A 147 10.60 -5.92 8.19
N ILE A 148 10.94 -5.08 9.17
CA ILE A 148 10.19 -5.00 10.43
C ILE A 148 8.97 -4.11 10.19
N ILE A 149 7.77 -4.69 10.25
CA ILE A 149 6.50 -3.97 10.09
C ILE A 149 5.95 -3.42 11.41
N TYR A 150 6.39 -3.98 12.53
CA TYR A 150 6.07 -3.46 13.86
C TYR A 150 7.21 -3.74 14.83
N PRO A 151 7.65 -2.76 15.60
CA PRO A 151 7.28 -1.34 15.53
C PRO A 151 7.84 -0.66 14.28
N GLN A 152 7.16 0.40 13.81
CA GLN A 152 7.67 1.19 12.70
C GLN A 152 8.94 1.97 13.11
N PRO A 153 9.85 2.26 12.17
CA PRO A 153 11.04 3.05 12.44
C PRO A 153 10.72 4.40 13.10
N GLY A 154 11.52 4.79 14.08
CA GLY A 154 11.34 6.06 14.78
C GLY A 154 10.21 6.11 15.81
N ARG A 155 9.49 5.00 16.05
CA ARG A 155 8.48 4.95 17.12
C ARG A 155 9.13 4.69 18.47
N VAL A 156 8.71 5.47 19.46
CA VAL A 156 9.05 5.23 20.87
C VAL A 156 8.12 4.16 21.42
N LEU A 157 8.68 3.05 21.87
CA LEU A 157 7.92 2.00 22.54
C LEU A 157 7.97 2.20 24.04
N VAL A 158 6.82 2.24 24.65
CA VAL A 158 6.72 2.17 26.10
C VAL A 158 6.59 0.70 26.49
N ALA A 159 7.61 0.15 27.14
CA ALA A 159 7.53 -1.21 27.68
C ALA A 159 6.58 -1.20 28.88
N PRO A 160 5.41 -1.84 28.80
CA PRO A 160 4.49 -1.88 29.92
C PRO A 160 5.11 -2.68 31.06
N LYS A 161 4.80 -2.28 32.28
CA LYS A 161 5.17 -3.03 33.47
C LYS A 161 3.91 -3.61 34.09
N SER A 162 4.01 -4.82 34.65
CA SER A 162 2.93 -5.37 35.48
C SER A 162 2.74 -4.53 36.74
N LEU A 163 1.62 -4.72 37.44
CA LEU A 163 1.39 -4.08 38.74
C LEU A 163 2.49 -4.41 39.78
N GLU A 164 3.23 -5.49 39.56
CA GLU A 164 4.37 -5.90 40.38
C GLU A 164 5.70 -5.28 39.90
N GLY A 165 5.67 -4.38 38.92
CA GLY A 165 6.86 -3.71 38.37
C GLY A 165 7.69 -4.53 37.39
N ARG A 166 7.27 -5.72 37.01
CA ARG A 166 8.01 -6.57 36.05
C ARG A 166 7.77 -6.08 34.63
N PRO A 167 8.83 -5.93 33.79
CA PRO A 167 8.66 -5.57 32.40
C PRO A 167 7.89 -6.67 31.64
N GLN A 168 6.95 -6.27 30.79
CA GLN A 168 6.25 -7.18 29.90
C GLN A 168 6.99 -7.32 28.58
N SER A 169 6.74 -8.43 27.87
CA SER A 169 7.34 -8.68 26.55
C SER A 169 6.79 -7.73 25.50
N LEU A 170 7.68 -7.28 24.61
CA LEU A 170 7.33 -6.54 23.40
C LEU A 170 7.28 -7.51 22.23
N VAL A 171 6.29 -7.32 21.36
CA VAL A 171 6.14 -8.10 20.13
C VAL A 171 6.76 -7.33 18.98
N PHE A 172 7.61 -7.99 18.19
CA PHE A 172 8.11 -7.49 16.93
C PHE A 172 7.56 -8.37 15.81
N THR A 173 7.14 -7.75 14.72
CA THR A 173 6.64 -8.45 13.54
C THR A 173 7.51 -8.10 12.35
N ALA A 174 8.04 -9.12 11.68
CA ALA A 174 8.84 -8.97 10.47
C ALA A 174 8.24 -9.79 9.31
N VAL A 175 8.50 -9.35 8.09
CA VAL A 175 8.10 -10.02 6.84
C VAL A 175 9.28 -10.07 5.88
N HIS A 176 9.28 -11.02 4.93
CA HIS A 176 10.29 -11.19 3.89
C HIS A 176 9.65 -11.65 2.59
#